data_c8d56fd6393dd86ad76e5189870477d6
#
_entry.id   c8d56fd6393dd86ad76e5189870477d6
#
_cell.length_a   1.000
_cell.length_b   1.000
_cell.length_c   1.000
_cell.angle_alpha   90.00
_cell.angle_beta   90.00
_cell.angle_gamma   90.00
#
_symmetry.space_group_name_H-M   'P 1'
#
loop_
_entity.id
_entity.type
_entity.pdbx_description
1 polymer ?
#
loop_
_entity_poly.entity_id
_entity_poly.type
_entity_poly.pdbx_seq_one_letter_code
_entity_poly.pdbx_strand_id
1 'polypeptide(L)'
;MDGAEIARRFGLSGTARLSEGPVARGRQGVVWRLDTADGCWAVKVPFAPCTEQEMRWSTEFQEAAHRAGVPTPQPRRTSEGCVFAQIGGTQLRLYEWVDLGEPDAGLDPALVGEVVAAIHSVGGPDPRPVDPWYREPVGADRWDDLVRQLLAHGAPFADRLAELGDELVELESWLEPPALVRTCHCDLWCDNVLPTASGGVCVIDWENSGPADPSQELACVLFEYARADAGRARALVDAYRQAGGPAGVSRPGHFSMLIAQLGHITEIAATDWLQPNPRSPDRAGSAAWIGEVLDDPHTRARLLGLLDAVNAPRP
;
A
#
# COMPACT_ATOMS: atom_id res chain seq x y z
N MET A 1 18.85 13.48 -15.62
CA MET A 1 18.84 13.95 -14.22
C MET A 1 20.28 14.06 -13.77
N ASP A 2 20.68 15.15 -13.08
CA ASP A 2 22.07 15.36 -12.64
C ASP A 2 22.21 15.05 -11.14
N GLY A 3 23.04 14.04 -10.80
CA GLY A 3 23.28 13.62 -9.42
C GLY A 3 23.93 14.72 -8.56
N ALA A 4 24.80 15.55 -9.15
CA ALA A 4 25.44 16.64 -8.41
C ALA A 4 24.42 17.73 -8.02
N GLU A 5 23.45 18.03 -8.87
CA GLU A 5 22.39 18.95 -8.54
C GLU A 5 21.45 18.40 -7.45
N ILE A 6 21.12 17.10 -7.50
CA ILE A 6 20.35 16.43 -6.44
C ILE A 6 21.10 16.55 -5.11
N ALA A 7 22.36 16.15 -5.07
CA ALA A 7 23.18 16.23 -3.85
C ALA A 7 23.19 17.65 -3.26
N ARG A 8 23.40 18.65 -4.09
CA ARG A 8 23.40 20.06 -3.68
C ARG A 8 22.06 20.50 -3.07
N ARG A 9 20.93 20.09 -3.69
CA ARG A 9 19.56 20.46 -3.20
C ARG A 9 19.23 19.82 -1.86
N PHE A 10 19.76 18.62 -1.60
CA PHE A 10 19.54 17.90 -0.33
C PHE A 10 20.68 18.08 0.68
N GLY A 11 21.64 18.97 0.39
CA GLY A 11 22.76 19.25 1.30
C GLY A 11 23.67 18.05 1.54
N LEU A 12 23.89 17.23 0.51
CA LEU A 12 24.79 16.09 0.55
C LEU A 12 26.20 16.47 0.09
N SER A 13 27.21 15.84 0.70
CA SER A 13 28.62 16.17 0.50
C SER A 13 29.29 15.29 -0.57
N GLY A 14 30.38 15.80 -1.16
CA GLY A 14 31.29 15.07 -2.02
C GLY A 14 30.76 14.84 -3.44
N THR A 15 31.38 13.88 -4.13
CA THR A 15 31.01 13.50 -5.50
C THR A 15 29.73 12.70 -5.47
N ALA A 16 28.76 13.07 -6.31
CA ALA A 16 27.47 12.40 -6.43
C ALA A 16 27.42 11.59 -7.73
N ARG A 17 27.10 10.31 -7.63
CA ARG A 17 26.95 9.40 -8.77
C ARG A 17 25.52 8.84 -8.79
N LEU A 18 24.75 9.27 -9.78
CA LEU A 18 23.42 8.71 -10.05
C LEU A 18 23.56 7.44 -10.92
N SER A 19 22.71 6.45 -10.71
CA SER A 19 22.63 5.26 -11.56
C SER A 19 22.36 5.64 -13.02
N GLU A 20 22.79 4.81 -13.98
CA GLU A 20 22.61 5.10 -15.43
C GLU A 20 21.12 5.08 -15.84
N GLY A 21 20.30 4.31 -15.11
CA GLY A 21 18.84 4.20 -15.29
C GLY A 21 18.16 4.04 -13.96
N PRO A 22 16.80 4.03 -13.95
CA PRO A 22 16.04 3.69 -12.76
C PRO A 22 16.36 2.24 -12.34
N VAL A 23 16.55 2.03 -11.04
CA VAL A 23 16.85 0.72 -10.44
C VAL A 23 15.56 -0.02 -10.03
N ALA A 24 14.46 0.72 -9.89
CA ALA A 24 13.13 0.17 -9.65
C ALA A 24 12.06 1.03 -10.32
N ARG A 25 10.94 0.41 -10.64
CA ARG A 25 9.76 1.05 -11.21
C ARG A 25 8.51 0.51 -10.53
N GLY A 26 7.78 1.39 -9.85
CA GLY A 26 6.44 1.12 -9.33
C GLY A 26 5.35 1.72 -10.23
N ARG A 27 4.10 1.64 -9.77
CA ARG A 27 2.93 2.19 -10.47
C ARG A 27 2.89 3.73 -10.44
N GLN A 28 3.42 4.33 -9.37
CA GLN A 28 3.36 5.77 -9.14
C GLN A 28 4.64 6.51 -9.52
N GLY A 29 5.75 5.82 -9.81
CA GLY A 29 7.02 6.45 -10.12
C GLY A 29 8.15 5.49 -10.39
N VAL A 30 9.36 6.06 -10.50
CA VAL A 30 10.61 5.33 -10.67
C VAL A 30 11.58 5.71 -9.57
N VAL A 31 12.47 4.77 -9.20
CA VAL A 31 13.52 4.97 -8.20
C VAL A 31 14.88 4.87 -8.87
N TRP A 32 15.74 5.83 -8.56
CA TRP A 32 17.14 5.86 -8.97
C TRP A 32 18.01 5.70 -7.74
N ARG A 33 19.22 5.17 -7.89
CA ARG A 33 20.21 5.13 -6.83
C ARG A 33 21.18 6.30 -6.97
N LEU A 34 21.42 7.01 -5.87
CA LEU A 34 22.39 8.08 -5.77
C LEU A 34 23.45 7.72 -4.73
N ASP A 35 24.70 7.58 -5.14
CA ASP A 35 25.83 7.35 -4.23
C ASP A 35 26.55 8.68 -3.99
N THR A 36 26.85 9.02 -2.73
CA THR A 36 27.55 10.23 -2.30
C THR A 36 28.55 9.89 -1.21
N ALA A 37 29.35 10.88 -0.76
CA ALA A 37 30.25 10.68 0.38
C ALA A 37 29.49 10.46 1.71
N ASP A 38 28.24 10.94 1.80
CA ASP A 38 27.39 10.80 2.98
C ASP A 38 26.62 9.46 3.02
N GLY A 39 26.69 8.65 1.96
CA GLY A 39 26.01 7.35 1.86
C GLY A 39 25.27 7.14 0.53
N CYS A 40 24.42 6.12 0.53
CA CYS A 40 23.59 5.75 -0.62
C CYS A 40 22.16 6.22 -0.39
N TRP A 41 21.48 6.63 -1.46
CA TRP A 41 20.16 7.24 -1.40
C TRP A 41 19.24 6.69 -2.50
N ALA A 42 17.96 6.56 -2.18
CA ALA A 42 16.90 6.29 -3.15
C ALA A 42 16.27 7.61 -3.60
N VAL A 43 16.36 7.92 -4.89
CA VAL A 43 15.75 9.10 -5.52
C VAL A 43 14.45 8.66 -6.17
N LYS A 44 13.32 8.95 -5.53
CA LYS A 44 11.97 8.62 -6.05
C LYS A 44 11.44 9.78 -6.89
N VAL A 45 11.06 9.47 -8.14
CA VAL A 45 10.50 10.42 -9.11
C VAL A 45 9.08 9.98 -9.44
N PRO A 46 8.05 10.72 -9.00
CA PRO A 46 6.66 10.37 -9.27
C PRO A 46 6.31 10.62 -10.74
N PHE A 47 5.35 9.85 -11.29
CA PHE A 47 4.82 10.08 -12.64
C PHE A 47 3.86 11.26 -12.71
N ALA A 48 3.20 11.58 -11.60
CA ALA A 48 2.34 12.75 -11.47
C ALA A 48 2.88 13.69 -10.39
N PRO A 49 2.85 15.00 -10.59
CA PRO A 49 3.27 15.95 -9.56
C PRO A 49 2.29 15.95 -8.40
N CYS A 50 2.83 16.07 -7.18
CA CYS A 50 2.09 16.21 -5.93
C CYS A 50 2.32 17.60 -5.33
N THR A 51 1.40 18.07 -4.49
CA THR A 51 1.61 19.32 -3.76
C THR A 51 2.53 19.10 -2.55
N GLU A 52 3.25 20.15 -2.14
CA GLU A 52 4.10 20.12 -0.93
C GLU A 52 3.27 19.76 0.31
N GLN A 53 2.01 20.19 0.38
CA GLN A 53 1.16 19.94 1.54
C GLN A 53 0.74 18.47 1.65
N GLU A 54 0.33 17.83 0.56
CA GLU A 54 0.01 16.39 0.52
C GLU A 54 1.21 15.55 0.94
N MET A 55 2.38 15.84 0.35
CA MET A 55 3.61 15.11 0.64
C MET A 55 4.14 15.37 2.06
N ARG A 56 3.87 16.53 2.64
CA ARG A 56 4.30 16.87 3.98
C ARG A 56 3.69 15.96 5.03
N TRP A 57 2.39 15.71 4.97
CA TRP A 57 1.71 14.85 5.95
C TRP A 57 2.26 13.42 5.95
N SER A 58 2.39 12.81 4.78
CA SER A 58 2.93 11.46 4.66
C SER A 58 4.41 11.40 5.10
N THR A 59 5.21 12.44 4.75
CA THR A 59 6.61 12.53 5.18
C THR A 59 6.74 12.70 6.68
N GLU A 60 5.93 13.57 7.31
CA GLU A 60 5.94 13.79 8.76
C GLU A 60 5.53 12.52 9.52
N PHE A 61 4.58 11.76 8.98
CA PHE A 61 4.18 10.48 9.56
C PHE A 61 5.31 9.44 9.43
N GLN A 62 5.92 9.31 8.25
CA GLN A 62 7.08 8.43 8.05
C GLN A 62 8.26 8.81 8.95
N GLU A 63 8.58 10.10 9.09
CA GLU A 63 9.62 10.60 10.00
C GLU A 63 9.30 10.25 11.47
N ALA A 64 8.02 10.35 11.87
CA ALA A 64 7.59 9.97 13.21
C ALA A 64 7.71 8.45 13.44
N ALA A 65 7.31 7.64 12.45
CA ALA A 65 7.44 6.20 12.46
C ALA A 65 8.91 5.77 12.57
N HIS A 66 9.79 6.37 11.76
CA HIS A 66 11.24 6.11 11.83
C HIS A 66 11.81 6.43 13.21
N ARG A 67 11.47 7.60 13.80
CA ARG A 67 11.91 7.98 15.17
C ARG A 67 11.40 7.03 16.25
N ALA A 68 10.24 6.42 16.03
CA ALA A 68 9.65 5.43 16.93
C ALA A 68 10.24 4.01 16.76
N GLY A 69 11.16 3.83 15.82
CA GLY A 69 11.81 2.54 15.54
C GLY A 69 11.08 1.65 14.55
N VAL A 70 10.05 2.14 13.85
CA VAL A 70 9.46 1.41 12.72
C VAL A 70 10.54 1.26 11.63
N PRO A 71 10.78 0.05 11.12
CA PRO A 71 11.78 -0.19 10.09
C PRO A 71 11.33 0.42 8.75
N THR A 72 11.77 1.63 8.47
CA THR A 72 11.44 2.39 7.25
C THR A 72 12.62 3.26 6.84
N PRO A 73 12.84 3.51 5.54
CA PRO A 73 13.90 4.42 5.09
C PRO A 73 13.64 5.83 5.63
N GLN A 74 14.68 6.47 6.14
CA GLN A 74 14.56 7.86 6.58
C GLN A 74 14.37 8.78 5.38
N PRO A 75 13.28 9.59 5.30
CA PRO A 75 13.16 10.61 4.27
C PRO A 75 14.15 11.75 4.52
N ARG A 76 14.78 12.24 3.46
CA ARG A 76 15.70 13.36 3.51
C ARG A 76 15.01 14.63 3.00
N ARG A 77 14.96 15.67 3.81
CA ARG A 77 14.48 16.98 3.39
C ARG A 77 15.57 17.74 2.61
N THR A 78 15.16 18.64 1.74
CA THR A 78 16.09 19.57 1.08
C THR A 78 16.82 20.44 2.11
N SER A 79 17.91 21.10 1.71
CA SER A 79 18.61 22.08 2.55
C SER A 79 17.74 23.26 3.02
N GLU A 80 16.61 23.49 2.33
CA GLU A 80 15.61 24.51 2.67
C GLU A 80 14.46 23.96 3.53
N GLY A 81 14.49 22.64 3.89
CA GLY A 81 13.48 21.98 4.71
C GLY A 81 12.25 21.48 3.94
N CYS A 82 12.22 21.57 2.62
CA CYS A 82 11.13 21.06 1.79
C CYS A 82 11.16 19.52 1.72
N VAL A 83 9.99 18.89 1.49
CA VAL A 83 9.88 17.42 1.42
C VAL A 83 10.25 16.85 0.05
N PHE A 84 10.31 17.68 -0.98
CA PHE A 84 10.81 17.34 -2.30
C PHE A 84 11.64 18.46 -2.94
N ALA A 85 12.42 18.14 -3.94
CA ALA A 85 13.10 19.11 -4.79
C ALA A 85 12.48 19.15 -6.19
N GLN A 86 12.49 20.33 -6.81
CA GLN A 86 12.16 20.51 -8.22
C GLN A 86 13.46 20.74 -8.99
N ILE A 87 13.81 19.84 -9.91
CA ILE A 87 15.05 19.91 -10.70
C ILE A 87 14.70 19.69 -12.18
N GLY A 88 14.98 20.71 -13.02
CA GLY A 88 14.71 20.64 -14.45
C GLY A 88 13.25 20.31 -14.79
N GLY A 89 12.29 20.79 -13.99
CA GLY A 89 10.87 20.48 -14.15
C GLY A 89 10.44 19.12 -13.57
N THR A 90 11.37 18.34 -13.03
CA THR A 90 11.10 17.03 -12.40
C THR A 90 11.02 17.16 -10.89
N GLN A 91 9.92 16.69 -10.30
CA GLN A 91 9.77 16.57 -8.86
C GLN A 91 10.44 15.29 -8.37
N LEU A 92 11.19 15.34 -7.28
CA LEU A 92 11.83 14.17 -6.71
C LEU A 92 11.95 14.24 -5.18
N ARG A 93 11.91 13.08 -4.54
CA ARG A 93 12.12 12.87 -3.11
C ARG A 93 13.36 12.01 -2.88
N LEU A 94 13.95 12.16 -1.71
CA LEU A 94 15.16 11.44 -1.34
C LEU A 94 14.95 10.67 -0.05
N TYR A 95 15.41 9.42 -0.03
CA TYR A 95 15.34 8.52 1.12
C TYR A 95 16.68 7.85 1.34
N GLU A 96 16.95 7.43 2.55
CA GLU A 96 18.05 6.49 2.83
C GLU A 96 17.90 5.24 1.97
N TRP A 97 19.00 4.74 1.45
CA TRP A 97 19.01 3.49 0.68
C TRP A 97 18.92 2.29 1.62
N VAL A 98 18.01 1.38 1.33
CA VAL A 98 17.88 0.08 1.99
C VAL A 98 17.95 -1.00 0.92
N ASP A 99 18.74 -2.04 1.16
CA ASP A 99 18.77 -3.23 0.30
C ASP A 99 17.56 -4.11 0.61
N LEU A 100 16.56 -4.01 -0.24
CA LEU A 100 15.27 -4.68 -0.12
C LEU A 100 15.27 -5.99 -0.92
N GLY A 101 14.59 -7.01 -0.38
CA GLY A 101 14.29 -8.25 -1.11
C GLY A 101 13.03 -8.12 -1.97
N GLU A 102 12.67 -9.23 -2.62
CA GLU A 102 11.43 -9.31 -3.39
C GLU A 102 10.19 -9.34 -2.48
N PRO A 103 9.02 -8.88 -2.97
CA PRO A 103 7.76 -9.00 -2.24
C PRO A 103 7.47 -10.44 -1.78
N ASP A 104 7.10 -10.60 -0.51
CA ASP A 104 6.85 -11.90 0.08
C ASP A 104 5.65 -11.89 1.05
N ALA A 105 4.48 -12.30 0.59
CA ALA A 105 3.30 -12.48 1.46
C ALA A 105 3.47 -13.66 2.44
N GLY A 106 4.53 -14.46 2.29
CA GLY A 106 4.93 -15.53 3.21
C GLY A 106 5.74 -15.07 4.42
N LEU A 107 6.06 -13.78 4.57
CA LEU A 107 6.75 -13.24 5.74
C LEU A 107 6.19 -13.78 7.06
N ASP A 108 7.01 -13.85 8.09
CA ASP A 108 6.56 -14.24 9.43
C ASP A 108 5.40 -13.32 9.87
N PRO A 109 4.19 -13.87 10.06
CA PRO A 109 3.03 -13.07 10.42
C PRO A 109 3.18 -12.38 11.79
N ALA A 110 3.98 -12.92 12.70
CA ALA A 110 4.24 -12.28 13.98
C ALA A 110 5.06 -11.00 13.79
N LEU A 111 6.11 -11.06 12.98
CA LEU A 111 6.91 -9.87 12.63
C LEU A 111 6.08 -8.79 11.96
N VAL A 112 5.21 -9.18 11.01
CA VAL A 112 4.29 -8.23 10.36
C VAL A 112 3.34 -7.59 11.38
N GLY A 113 2.75 -8.40 12.27
CA GLY A 113 1.86 -7.91 13.33
C GLY A 113 2.53 -6.89 14.25
N GLU A 114 3.78 -7.12 14.65
CA GLU A 114 4.57 -6.21 15.49
C GLU A 114 4.82 -4.87 14.78
N VAL A 115 5.21 -4.91 13.50
CA VAL A 115 5.49 -3.71 12.69
C VAL A 115 4.22 -2.88 12.48
N VAL A 116 3.09 -3.52 12.17
CA VAL A 116 1.80 -2.83 12.01
C VAL A 116 1.34 -2.20 13.32
N ALA A 117 1.52 -2.88 14.46
CA ALA A 117 1.22 -2.32 15.77
C ALA A 117 2.06 -1.06 16.06
N ALA A 118 3.34 -1.07 15.71
CA ALA A 118 4.21 0.09 15.87
C ALA A 118 3.74 1.26 14.99
N ILE A 119 3.37 1.02 13.73
CA ILE A 119 2.83 2.06 12.83
C ILE A 119 1.54 2.65 13.40
N HIS A 120 0.57 1.82 13.80
CA HIS A 120 -0.70 2.28 14.37
C HIS A 120 -0.55 3.01 15.70
N SER A 121 0.50 2.68 16.47
CA SER A 121 0.81 3.37 17.74
C SER A 121 1.32 4.79 17.51
N VAL A 122 2.07 5.02 16.43
CA VAL A 122 2.56 6.35 16.02
C VAL A 122 1.43 7.21 15.46
N GLY A 123 0.52 6.62 14.71
CA GLY A 123 -0.62 7.32 14.11
C GLY A 123 -1.53 7.95 15.16
N GLY A 124 -1.66 9.28 15.17
CA GLY A 124 -2.57 10.04 16.04
C GLY A 124 -4.00 10.12 15.46
N PRO A 125 -4.97 10.66 16.23
CA PRO A 125 -6.28 11.02 15.68
C PRO A 125 -6.14 11.93 14.47
N ASP A 126 -6.87 11.63 13.39
CA ASP A 126 -6.82 12.40 12.16
C ASP A 126 -8.21 13.01 11.87
N PRO A 127 -8.35 14.34 11.87
CA PRO A 127 -9.63 15.00 11.65
C PRO A 127 -10.05 15.10 10.18
N ARG A 128 -9.15 14.71 9.25
CA ARG A 128 -9.45 14.73 7.82
C ARG A 128 -10.47 13.64 7.47
N PRO A 129 -11.27 13.81 6.41
CA PRO A 129 -12.17 12.75 5.96
C PRO A 129 -11.36 11.58 5.40
N VAL A 130 -11.84 10.36 5.65
CA VAL A 130 -11.31 9.16 4.99
C VAL A 130 -11.61 9.24 3.50
N ASP A 131 -10.60 8.92 2.68
CA ASP A 131 -10.74 8.95 1.22
C ASP A 131 -11.83 7.97 0.75
N PRO A 132 -12.69 8.36 -0.20
CA PRO A 132 -13.68 7.47 -0.84
C PRO A 132 -13.09 6.13 -1.31
N TRP A 133 -11.86 6.13 -1.77
CA TRP A 133 -11.10 4.93 -2.15
C TRP A 133 -11.09 3.82 -1.10
N TYR A 134 -11.16 4.18 0.19
CA TYR A 134 -11.08 3.24 1.31
C TYR A 134 -12.43 2.89 1.93
N ARG A 135 -13.55 3.48 1.45
CA ARG A 135 -14.85 3.34 2.12
C ARG A 135 -16.07 3.30 1.21
N GLU A 136 -15.93 3.65 -0.07
CA GLU A 136 -17.08 3.68 -0.98
C GLU A 136 -17.11 2.43 -1.88
N PRO A 137 -18.30 1.88 -2.17
CA PRO A 137 -18.42 0.75 -3.10
C PRO A 137 -18.18 1.20 -4.54
N VAL A 138 -17.81 0.27 -5.39
CA VAL A 138 -17.89 0.44 -6.85
C VAL A 138 -19.35 0.47 -7.30
N GLY A 139 -20.19 -0.38 -6.71
CA GLY A 139 -21.62 -0.45 -6.90
C GLY A 139 -22.07 -1.42 -8.00
N ALA A 140 -23.23 -2.04 -7.77
CA ALA A 140 -23.77 -3.10 -8.64
C ALA A 140 -23.91 -2.66 -10.11
N ASP A 141 -24.49 -1.48 -10.36
CA ASP A 141 -24.68 -0.96 -11.73
C ASP A 141 -23.34 -0.82 -12.48
N ARG A 142 -22.29 -0.43 -11.76
CA ARG A 142 -20.96 -0.27 -12.32
C ARG A 142 -20.29 -1.61 -12.61
N TRP A 143 -20.44 -2.59 -11.70
CA TRP A 143 -19.96 -3.96 -11.95
C TRP A 143 -20.64 -4.58 -13.17
N ASP A 144 -21.96 -4.49 -13.27
CA ASP A 144 -22.72 -4.98 -14.41
C ASP A 144 -22.28 -4.35 -15.75
N ASP A 145 -22.06 -3.04 -15.73
CA ASP A 145 -21.61 -2.32 -16.91
C ASP A 145 -20.20 -2.74 -17.36
N LEU A 146 -19.27 -2.86 -16.41
CA LEU A 146 -17.89 -3.32 -16.67
C LEU A 146 -17.86 -4.74 -17.23
N VAL A 147 -18.53 -5.68 -16.59
CA VAL A 147 -18.60 -7.07 -17.03
C VAL A 147 -19.18 -7.16 -18.45
N ARG A 148 -20.27 -6.44 -18.73
CA ARG A 148 -20.89 -6.41 -20.06
C ARG A 148 -19.92 -5.88 -21.12
N GLN A 149 -19.20 -4.79 -20.82
CA GLN A 149 -18.23 -4.22 -21.76
C GLN A 149 -17.04 -5.15 -21.97
N LEU A 150 -16.50 -5.76 -20.93
CA LEU A 150 -15.38 -6.69 -21.01
C LEU A 150 -15.73 -7.93 -21.84
N LEU A 151 -16.92 -8.52 -21.64
CA LEU A 151 -17.43 -9.62 -22.44
C LEU A 151 -17.58 -9.22 -23.92
N ALA A 152 -18.16 -8.06 -24.20
CA ALA A 152 -18.35 -7.56 -25.56
C ALA A 152 -17.01 -7.31 -26.30
N HIS A 153 -15.94 -6.98 -25.58
CA HIS A 153 -14.60 -6.75 -26.12
C HIS A 153 -13.68 -7.99 -26.06
N GLY A 154 -14.17 -9.11 -25.56
CA GLY A 154 -13.43 -10.38 -25.50
C GLY A 154 -12.25 -10.33 -24.53
N ALA A 155 -12.38 -9.66 -23.38
CA ALA A 155 -11.34 -9.64 -22.37
C ALA A 155 -11.09 -11.06 -21.81
N PRO A 156 -9.84 -11.52 -21.69
CA PRO A 156 -9.52 -12.92 -21.35
C PRO A 156 -9.96 -13.33 -19.94
N PHE A 157 -10.25 -12.37 -19.08
CA PHE A 157 -10.68 -12.57 -17.69
C PHE A 157 -12.17 -12.26 -17.46
N ALA A 158 -12.91 -11.87 -18.53
CA ALA A 158 -14.29 -11.37 -18.39
C ALA A 158 -15.25 -12.39 -17.78
N ASP A 159 -15.16 -13.66 -18.18
CA ASP A 159 -16.01 -14.73 -17.64
C ASP A 159 -15.74 -14.96 -16.13
N ARG A 160 -14.47 -14.97 -15.72
CA ARG A 160 -14.08 -15.13 -14.31
C ARG A 160 -14.56 -13.95 -13.47
N LEU A 161 -14.46 -12.72 -13.98
CA LEU A 161 -14.96 -11.54 -13.28
C LEU A 161 -16.49 -11.56 -13.19
N ALA A 162 -17.18 -12.02 -14.25
CA ALA A 162 -18.63 -12.19 -14.22
C ALA A 162 -19.09 -13.21 -13.17
N GLU A 163 -18.38 -14.34 -13.04
CA GLU A 163 -18.65 -15.34 -11.99
C GLU A 163 -18.45 -14.79 -10.57
N LEU A 164 -17.54 -13.85 -10.39
CA LEU A 164 -17.27 -13.21 -9.10
C LEU A 164 -18.21 -12.01 -8.80
N GLY A 165 -18.90 -11.47 -9.81
CA GLY A 165 -19.63 -10.22 -9.72
C GLY A 165 -20.65 -10.16 -8.58
N ASP A 166 -21.50 -11.18 -8.44
CA ASP A 166 -22.51 -11.25 -7.36
C ASP A 166 -21.85 -11.26 -5.97
N GLU A 167 -20.71 -11.94 -5.84
CA GLU A 167 -19.94 -12.00 -4.59
C GLU A 167 -19.35 -10.63 -4.23
N LEU A 168 -18.82 -9.89 -5.21
CA LEU A 168 -18.27 -8.55 -5.00
C LEU A 168 -19.37 -7.57 -4.55
N VAL A 169 -20.51 -7.59 -5.21
CA VAL A 169 -21.67 -6.75 -4.84
C VAL A 169 -22.18 -7.08 -3.44
N GLU A 170 -22.23 -8.36 -3.07
CA GLU A 170 -22.68 -8.77 -1.74
C GLU A 170 -21.67 -8.37 -0.66
N LEU A 171 -20.36 -8.45 -0.94
CA LEU A 171 -19.31 -7.95 -0.04
C LEU A 171 -19.44 -6.44 0.21
N GLU A 172 -19.80 -5.66 -0.79
CA GLU A 172 -20.03 -4.23 -0.61
C GLU A 172 -21.15 -3.91 0.41
N SER A 173 -22.05 -4.85 0.67
CA SER A 173 -23.06 -4.71 1.74
C SER A 173 -22.45 -4.72 3.16
N TRP A 174 -21.20 -5.15 3.31
CA TRP A 174 -20.46 -5.14 4.59
C TRP A 174 -19.76 -3.82 4.88
N LEU A 175 -19.75 -2.88 3.93
CA LEU A 175 -19.09 -1.60 4.13
C LEU A 175 -19.71 -0.83 5.29
N GLU A 176 -18.87 -0.50 6.27
CA GLU A 176 -19.21 0.30 7.44
C GLU A 176 -18.35 1.56 7.51
N PRO A 177 -18.89 2.66 8.00
CA PRO A 177 -18.08 3.83 8.31
C PRO A 177 -16.94 3.48 9.29
N PRO A 178 -15.78 4.13 9.22
CA PRO A 178 -14.70 3.96 10.19
C PRO A 178 -15.19 4.31 11.59
N ALA A 179 -14.92 3.44 12.57
CA ALA A 179 -15.30 3.66 13.97
C ALA A 179 -14.28 4.56 14.71
N LEU A 180 -13.04 4.48 14.31
CA LEU A 180 -11.92 5.27 14.84
C LEU A 180 -11.05 5.76 13.69
N VAL A 181 -10.93 7.08 13.51
CA VAL A 181 -10.09 7.64 12.45
C VAL A 181 -8.75 8.09 13.03
N ARG A 182 -7.69 7.47 12.52
CA ARG A 182 -6.29 7.80 12.84
C ARG A 182 -5.48 7.90 11.56
N THR A 183 -4.29 8.49 11.65
CA THR A 183 -3.34 8.40 10.54
C THR A 183 -2.82 6.97 10.44
N CYS A 184 -3.07 6.32 9.31
CA CYS A 184 -2.63 4.97 8.97
C CYS A 184 -1.71 5.02 7.75
N HIS A 185 -1.06 3.91 7.42
CA HIS A 185 -0.21 3.81 6.22
C HIS A 185 -1.06 3.71 4.95
N CYS A 186 -2.18 3.03 5.03
CA CYS A 186 -3.18 2.81 3.99
C CYS A 186 -2.73 1.95 2.79
N ASP A 187 -1.53 1.34 2.85
CA ASP A 187 -0.97 0.56 1.73
C ASP A 187 0.04 -0.51 2.19
N LEU A 188 -0.32 -1.31 3.21
CA LEU A 188 0.54 -2.32 3.84
C LEU A 188 0.46 -3.69 3.14
N TRP A 189 0.56 -3.71 1.80
CA TRP A 189 0.66 -4.92 1.00
C TRP A 189 2.09 -5.48 1.01
N CYS A 190 2.28 -6.70 0.52
CA CYS A 190 3.59 -7.36 0.53
C CYS A 190 4.65 -6.67 -0.35
N ASP A 191 4.24 -5.85 -1.31
CA ASP A 191 5.13 -5.01 -2.12
C ASP A 191 5.59 -3.73 -1.41
N ASN A 192 5.01 -3.40 -0.25
CA ASN A 192 5.38 -2.26 0.60
C ASN A 192 5.92 -2.66 1.99
N VAL A 193 5.84 -3.93 2.38
CA VAL A 193 6.48 -4.50 3.57
C VAL A 193 7.48 -5.55 3.11
N LEU A 194 8.67 -5.11 2.78
CA LEU A 194 9.66 -5.92 2.09
C LEU A 194 10.69 -6.53 3.04
N PRO A 195 11.13 -7.78 2.80
CA PRO A 195 12.24 -8.36 3.56
C PRO A 195 13.53 -7.58 3.29
N THR A 196 14.42 -7.58 4.28
CA THR A 196 15.76 -6.99 4.15
C THR A 196 16.86 -8.05 4.19
N ALA A 197 18.01 -7.76 3.61
CA ALA A 197 19.17 -8.64 3.63
C ALA A 197 19.64 -8.98 5.07
N SER A 198 19.30 -8.17 6.07
CA SER A 198 19.62 -8.37 7.48
C SER A 198 18.67 -9.31 8.22
N GLY A 199 17.61 -9.82 7.57
CA GLY A 199 16.65 -10.75 8.16
C GLY A 199 15.47 -10.09 8.87
N GLY A 200 15.25 -8.79 8.65
CA GLY A 200 14.06 -8.05 9.11
C GLY A 200 13.16 -7.67 7.92
N VAL A 201 12.30 -6.69 8.17
CA VAL A 201 11.46 -6.05 7.12
C VAL A 201 11.72 -4.55 7.06
N CYS A 202 11.32 -3.94 5.96
CA CYS A 202 11.34 -2.49 5.77
C CYS A 202 10.01 -2.06 5.14
N VAL A 203 9.36 -1.07 5.73
CA VAL A 203 8.09 -0.50 5.23
C VAL A 203 8.40 0.71 4.36
N ILE A 204 7.92 0.67 3.12
CA ILE A 204 8.13 1.72 2.11
C ILE A 204 6.79 2.25 1.60
N ASP A 205 6.82 3.22 0.73
CA ASP A 205 5.67 3.80 0.01
C ASP A 205 4.58 4.43 0.91
N TRP A 206 5.01 5.40 1.71
CA TRP A 206 4.16 6.11 2.68
C TRP A 206 3.26 7.18 2.04
N GLU A 207 3.30 7.36 0.73
CA GLU A 207 2.59 8.43 0.03
C GLU A 207 1.07 8.35 0.18
N ASN A 208 0.52 7.15 0.38
CA ASN A 208 -0.90 6.92 0.62
C ASN A 208 -1.33 7.13 2.08
N SER A 209 -0.38 7.42 2.99
CA SER A 209 -0.68 7.58 4.41
C SER A 209 -1.70 8.69 4.66
N GLY A 210 -2.70 8.36 5.43
CA GLY A 210 -3.81 9.26 5.68
C GLY A 210 -4.81 8.75 6.72
N PRO A 211 -5.95 9.44 6.82
CA PRO A 211 -7.02 9.07 7.74
C PRO A 211 -7.65 7.73 7.35
N ALA A 212 -7.61 6.76 8.25
CA ALA A 212 -8.28 5.46 8.10
C ALA A 212 -8.62 4.87 9.49
N ASP A 213 -9.39 3.78 9.50
CA ASP A 213 -9.62 3.00 10.72
C ASP A 213 -8.52 1.94 10.85
N PRO A 214 -7.71 1.95 11.92
CA PRO A 214 -6.67 0.96 12.13
C PRO A 214 -7.19 -0.49 12.17
N SER A 215 -8.46 -0.71 12.52
CA SER A 215 -9.05 -2.06 12.48
C SER A 215 -9.32 -2.51 11.06
N GLN A 216 -9.69 -1.58 10.17
CA GLN A 216 -9.90 -1.87 8.76
C GLN A 216 -8.56 -2.06 8.02
N GLU A 217 -7.53 -1.26 8.33
CA GLU A 217 -6.19 -1.49 7.79
C GLU A 217 -5.58 -2.82 8.29
N LEU A 218 -5.74 -3.16 9.58
CA LEU A 218 -5.31 -4.45 10.11
C LEU A 218 -5.99 -5.62 9.41
N ALA A 219 -7.25 -5.46 8.97
CA ALA A 219 -7.96 -6.48 8.21
C ALA A 219 -7.39 -6.66 6.79
N CYS A 220 -6.90 -5.59 6.14
CA CYS A 220 -6.16 -5.69 4.88
C CYS A 220 -4.87 -6.50 5.06
N VAL A 221 -4.09 -6.17 6.09
CA VAL A 221 -2.86 -6.87 6.45
C VAL A 221 -3.14 -8.35 6.78
N LEU A 222 -4.21 -8.61 7.52
CA LEU A 222 -4.64 -9.97 7.84
C LEU A 222 -4.96 -10.78 6.59
N PHE A 223 -5.70 -10.21 5.64
CA PHE A 223 -6.01 -10.85 4.37
C PHE A 223 -4.74 -11.18 3.58
N GLU A 224 -3.82 -10.24 3.46
CA GLU A 224 -2.59 -10.37 2.68
C GLU A 224 -1.66 -11.45 3.26
N TYR A 225 -1.38 -11.39 4.57
CA TYR A 225 -0.32 -12.21 5.17
C TYR A 225 -0.79 -13.50 5.82
N ALA A 226 -2.08 -13.66 6.12
CA ALA A 226 -2.61 -14.93 6.61
C ALA A 226 -2.82 -15.95 5.51
N ARG A 227 -3.09 -15.55 4.27
CA ARG A 227 -3.25 -16.41 3.10
C ARG A 227 -4.24 -17.55 3.33
N ALA A 228 -5.34 -17.32 4.03
CA ALA A 228 -6.34 -18.27 4.47
C ALA A 228 -5.85 -19.33 5.50
N ASP A 229 -4.66 -19.19 6.06
CA ASP A 229 -4.14 -20.05 7.13
C ASP A 229 -4.54 -19.49 8.51
N ALA A 230 -5.35 -20.26 9.24
CA ALA A 230 -5.84 -19.86 10.57
C ALA A 230 -4.72 -19.72 11.62
N GLY A 231 -3.62 -20.47 11.49
CA GLY A 231 -2.45 -20.37 12.37
C GLY A 231 -1.72 -19.05 12.13
N ARG A 232 -1.47 -18.70 10.88
CA ARG A 232 -0.86 -17.42 10.49
C ARG A 232 -1.73 -16.22 10.91
N ALA A 233 -3.06 -16.32 10.70
CA ALA A 233 -4.00 -15.29 11.11
C ALA A 233 -3.92 -14.98 12.62
N ARG A 234 -3.91 -16.03 13.45
CA ARG A 234 -3.76 -15.90 14.90
C ARG A 234 -2.41 -15.33 15.29
N ALA A 235 -1.32 -15.84 14.72
CA ALA A 235 0.03 -15.38 15.02
C ALA A 235 0.18 -13.87 14.76
N LEU A 236 -0.33 -13.38 13.62
CA LEU A 236 -0.31 -11.97 13.25
C LEU A 236 -1.07 -11.11 14.28
N VAL A 237 -2.34 -11.46 14.57
CA VAL A 237 -3.18 -10.64 15.46
C VAL A 237 -2.71 -10.73 16.90
N ASP A 238 -2.18 -11.88 17.34
CA ASP A 238 -1.63 -12.03 18.68
C ASP A 238 -0.35 -11.19 18.87
N ALA A 239 0.55 -11.20 17.90
CA ALA A 239 1.75 -10.37 17.93
C ALA A 239 1.39 -8.87 17.90
N TYR A 240 0.44 -8.48 17.05
CA TYR A 240 -0.09 -7.11 17.00
C TYR A 240 -0.62 -6.65 18.36
N ARG A 241 -1.43 -7.49 19.04
CA ARG A 241 -1.96 -7.18 20.37
C ARG A 241 -0.87 -7.13 21.45
N GLN A 242 0.08 -8.07 21.41
CA GLN A 242 1.21 -8.12 22.36
C GLN A 242 2.12 -6.91 22.23
N ALA A 243 2.29 -6.39 21.01
CA ALA A 243 3.04 -5.16 20.75
C ALA A 243 2.25 -3.89 21.10
N GLY A 244 1.01 -4.01 21.62
CA GLY A 244 0.21 -2.87 22.05
C GLY A 244 -0.58 -2.18 20.93
N GLY A 245 -0.79 -2.85 19.82
CA GLY A 245 -1.59 -2.34 18.72
C GLY A 245 -3.01 -1.96 19.15
N PRO A 246 -3.52 -0.75 18.77
CA PRO A 246 -4.77 -0.18 19.30
C PRO A 246 -6.04 -0.73 18.67
N ALA A 247 -5.95 -1.64 17.70
CA ALA A 247 -7.04 -2.11 16.87
C ALA A 247 -7.33 -3.61 17.00
N GLY A 248 -8.39 -4.10 16.34
CA GLY A 248 -8.70 -5.52 16.29
C GLY A 248 -9.72 -5.85 15.19
N VAL A 249 -9.66 -7.06 14.66
CA VAL A 249 -10.58 -7.55 13.62
C VAL A 249 -11.58 -8.51 14.28
N SER A 250 -12.88 -8.13 14.31
CA SER A 250 -13.90 -8.87 15.08
C SER A 250 -15.26 -8.98 14.39
N ARG A 251 -15.50 -8.29 13.29
CA ARG A 251 -16.78 -8.31 12.55
C ARG A 251 -16.55 -8.05 11.06
N PRO A 252 -17.52 -8.41 10.19
CA PRO A 252 -17.40 -8.21 8.73
C PRO A 252 -17.06 -6.80 8.31
N GLY A 253 -17.65 -5.78 8.93
CA GLY A 253 -17.37 -4.37 8.61
C GLY A 253 -15.93 -3.92 8.83
N HIS A 254 -15.09 -4.67 9.54
CA HIS A 254 -13.67 -4.38 9.60
C HIS A 254 -12.94 -4.66 8.27
N PHE A 255 -13.54 -5.40 7.34
CA PHE A 255 -13.01 -5.57 5.99
C PHE A 255 -13.41 -4.45 5.01
N SER A 256 -14.08 -3.39 5.47
CA SER A 256 -14.54 -2.29 4.59
C SER A 256 -13.43 -1.71 3.72
N MET A 257 -12.28 -1.40 4.30
CA MET A 257 -11.14 -0.86 3.54
C MET A 257 -10.63 -1.86 2.49
N LEU A 258 -10.51 -3.13 2.82
CA LEU A 258 -10.12 -4.19 1.90
C LEU A 258 -11.08 -4.31 0.72
N ILE A 259 -12.39 -4.37 1.00
CA ILE A 259 -13.44 -4.53 0.00
C ILE A 259 -13.44 -3.32 -0.95
N ALA A 260 -13.39 -2.11 -0.42
CA ALA A 260 -13.37 -0.89 -1.21
C ALA A 260 -12.09 -0.82 -2.09
N GLN A 261 -10.91 -1.00 -1.51
CA GLN A 261 -9.64 -0.96 -2.24
C GLN A 261 -9.57 -1.98 -3.37
N LEU A 262 -9.84 -3.26 -3.09
CA LEU A 262 -9.77 -4.31 -4.11
C LEU A 262 -10.86 -4.14 -5.17
N GLY A 263 -12.03 -3.63 -4.79
CA GLY A 263 -13.07 -3.24 -5.73
C GLY A 263 -12.59 -2.17 -6.70
N HIS A 264 -12.09 -1.06 -6.20
CA HIS A 264 -11.59 0.04 -7.03
C HIS A 264 -10.35 -0.33 -7.85
N ILE A 265 -9.43 -1.14 -7.29
CA ILE A 265 -8.29 -1.68 -8.03
C ILE A 265 -8.78 -2.46 -9.25
N THR A 266 -9.75 -3.36 -9.05
CA THR A 266 -10.32 -4.17 -10.13
C THR A 266 -11.06 -3.31 -11.16
N GLU A 267 -11.83 -2.32 -10.70
CA GLU A 267 -12.54 -1.36 -11.57
C GLU A 267 -11.56 -0.57 -12.45
N ILE A 268 -10.50 -0.01 -11.86
CA ILE A 268 -9.48 0.75 -12.61
C ILE A 268 -8.79 -0.15 -13.63
N ALA A 269 -8.34 -1.33 -13.22
CA ALA A 269 -7.67 -2.25 -14.13
C ALA A 269 -8.58 -2.71 -15.29
N ALA A 270 -9.87 -2.94 -15.04
CA ALA A 270 -10.88 -3.25 -16.05
C ALA A 270 -11.10 -2.06 -17.01
N THR A 271 -11.21 -0.86 -16.46
CA THR A 271 -11.38 0.37 -17.25
C THR A 271 -10.16 0.64 -18.12
N ASP A 272 -8.96 0.51 -17.58
CA ASP A 272 -7.71 0.69 -18.33
C ASP A 272 -7.52 -0.36 -19.42
N TRP A 273 -7.97 -1.59 -19.20
CA TRP A 273 -7.97 -2.61 -20.23
C TRP A 273 -8.91 -2.26 -21.39
N LEU A 274 -10.10 -1.74 -21.08
CA LEU A 274 -11.08 -1.29 -22.10
C LEU A 274 -10.58 -0.05 -22.83
N GLN A 275 -10.01 0.90 -22.11
CA GLN A 275 -9.58 2.21 -22.63
C GLN A 275 -8.13 2.51 -22.20
N PRO A 276 -7.13 1.85 -22.84
CA PRO A 276 -5.74 2.09 -22.51
C PRO A 276 -5.37 3.56 -22.62
N ASN A 277 -4.73 4.10 -21.61
CA ASN A 277 -4.24 5.48 -21.60
C ASN A 277 -2.72 5.50 -21.43
N PRO A 278 -2.01 6.58 -21.82
CA PRO A 278 -0.53 6.63 -21.76
C PRO A 278 0.07 6.53 -20.35
N ARG A 279 -0.74 6.67 -19.31
CA ARG A 279 -0.31 6.59 -17.88
C ARG A 279 -0.61 5.25 -17.26
N SER A 280 -1.44 4.42 -17.91
CA SER A 280 -1.79 3.07 -17.45
C SER A 280 -0.84 2.03 -18.00
N PRO A 281 -0.76 0.85 -17.38
CA PRO A 281 -0.21 -0.35 -18.02
C PRO A 281 -0.87 -0.58 -19.38
N ASP A 282 -0.18 -1.28 -20.25
CA ASP A 282 -0.82 -1.81 -21.46
C ASP A 282 -1.91 -2.85 -21.08
N ARG A 283 -2.66 -3.33 -22.08
CA ARG A 283 -3.72 -4.33 -21.83
C ARG A 283 -3.21 -5.59 -21.14
N ALA A 284 -1.97 -6.00 -21.40
CA ALA A 284 -1.39 -7.17 -20.75
C ALA A 284 -1.11 -6.91 -19.27
N GLY A 285 -0.58 -5.74 -18.93
CA GLY A 285 -0.36 -5.32 -17.53
C GLY A 285 -1.66 -5.15 -16.76
N SER A 286 -2.71 -4.58 -17.38
CA SER A 286 -4.04 -4.48 -16.77
C SER A 286 -4.68 -5.86 -16.56
N ALA A 287 -4.54 -6.77 -17.51
CA ALA A 287 -5.02 -8.15 -17.40
C ALA A 287 -4.27 -8.93 -16.30
N ALA A 288 -2.96 -8.74 -16.18
CA ALA A 288 -2.18 -9.35 -15.11
C ALA A 288 -2.65 -8.87 -13.73
N TRP A 289 -2.91 -7.58 -13.57
CA TRP A 289 -3.38 -7.01 -12.32
C TRP A 289 -4.76 -7.53 -11.89
N ILE A 290 -5.71 -7.64 -12.84
CA ILE A 290 -6.99 -8.30 -12.56
C ILE A 290 -6.77 -9.77 -12.22
N GLY A 291 -5.84 -10.44 -12.91
CA GLY A 291 -5.46 -11.83 -12.64
C GLY A 291 -5.07 -12.05 -11.18
N GLU A 292 -4.28 -11.15 -10.58
CA GLU A 292 -3.89 -11.22 -9.16
C GLU A 292 -5.12 -11.26 -8.23
N VAL A 293 -6.12 -10.39 -8.47
CA VAL A 293 -7.37 -10.38 -7.70
C VAL A 293 -8.21 -11.64 -7.94
N LEU A 294 -8.29 -12.11 -9.19
CA LEU A 294 -9.08 -13.28 -9.53
C LEU A 294 -8.43 -14.60 -9.09
N ASP A 295 -7.10 -14.66 -8.98
CA ASP A 295 -6.38 -15.85 -8.55
C ASP A 295 -6.46 -16.06 -7.03
N ASP A 296 -6.64 -14.99 -6.27
CA ASP A 296 -6.79 -15.02 -4.82
C ASP A 296 -7.92 -14.08 -4.34
N PRO A 297 -9.20 -14.35 -4.73
CA PRO A 297 -10.30 -13.42 -4.52
C PRO A 297 -10.67 -13.27 -3.04
N HIS A 298 -11.04 -12.06 -2.66
CA HIS A 298 -11.60 -11.76 -1.35
C HIS A 298 -13.08 -12.16 -1.28
N THR A 299 -13.34 -13.44 -1.04
CA THR A 299 -14.71 -13.96 -0.92
C THR A 299 -15.22 -13.89 0.52
N ARG A 300 -16.56 -13.86 0.69
CA ARG A 300 -17.19 -13.93 2.03
C ARG A 300 -16.74 -15.12 2.83
N ALA A 301 -16.66 -16.28 2.21
CA ALA A 301 -16.20 -17.50 2.87
C ALA A 301 -14.78 -17.36 3.41
N ARG A 302 -13.88 -16.76 2.65
CA ARG A 302 -12.50 -16.50 3.07
C ARG A 302 -12.45 -15.47 4.21
N LEU A 303 -13.15 -14.34 4.09
CA LEU A 303 -13.13 -13.30 5.10
C LEU A 303 -13.76 -13.75 6.42
N LEU A 304 -14.86 -14.54 6.37
CA LEU A 304 -15.45 -15.16 7.56
C LEU A 304 -14.49 -16.19 8.19
N GLY A 305 -13.80 -16.98 7.37
CA GLY A 305 -12.76 -17.91 7.87
C GLY A 305 -11.64 -17.20 8.62
N LEU A 306 -11.19 -16.02 8.16
CA LEU A 306 -10.23 -15.19 8.88
C LEU A 306 -10.80 -14.65 10.20
N LEU A 307 -12.05 -14.16 10.20
CA LEU A 307 -12.74 -13.72 11.43
C LEU A 307 -12.82 -14.85 12.46
N ASP A 308 -13.25 -16.00 12.04
CA ASP A 308 -13.38 -17.18 12.93
C ASP A 308 -12.01 -17.55 13.49
N ALA A 309 -10.96 -17.53 12.66
CA ALA A 309 -9.61 -17.83 13.09
C ALA A 309 -9.11 -16.90 14.21
N VAL A 310 -9.31 -15.59 14.09
CA VAL A 310 -8.77 -14.61 15.04
C VAL A 310 -9.65 -14.37 16.27
N ASN A 311 -10.93 -14.79 16.23
CA ASN A 311 -11.88 -14.66 17.34
C ASN A 311 -12.17 -16.00 18.05
N ALA A 312 -11.62 -17.13 17.56
CA ALA A 312 -11.79 -18.42 18.21
C ALA A 312 -11.26 -18.37 19.67
N PRO A 313 -11.97 -19.02 20.62
CA PRO A 313 -11.46 -19.18 21.96
C PRO A 313 -10.05 -19.81 21.94
N ARG A 314 -9.17 -19.35 22.81
CA ARG A 314 -7.86 -19.99 22.98
C ARG A 314 -8.06 -21.33 23.68
N PRO A 315 -7.38 -22.39 23.24
CA PRO A 315 -7.43 -23.69 23.89
C PRO A 315 -6.90 -23.66 25.33
#